data_9f37182bd85dda8c90a77404781a2850
#
_entry.id   9f37182bd85dda8c90a77404781a2850
#
_cell.length_a   1.000
_cell.length_b   1.000
_cell.length_c   1.000
_cell.angle_alpha   90.00
_cell.angle_beta   90.00
_cell.angle_gamma   90.00
#
_symmetry.space_group_name_H-M   'P 1'
#
loop_
_entity.id
_entity.type
_entity.pdbx_description
1 polymer ?
#
loop_
_entity_poly.entity_id
_entity_poly.type
_entity_poly.pdbx_seq_one_letter_code
_entity_poly.pdbx_strand_id
1 'polypeptide(L)'
;MNSDQGAEPTDLDAMCAASIDGTSMTWCRVTVRWTRGTEVRREVAAELEVEITSPTTLEFQIAVAPHPGASVSETLSFDLNGSTVEPLEVSGVHGNRIHKLEVPVGNLHVQYAAAIVGRADPAPVTEYDLSMYLRPSRYAEADKFFGFAATEFGNYADSTTLLEKVSSWVGTRLNYVPGSSDPIDGAVDTLLAGAGVCRDYAHLVVALLRAVKIPARVVSVYAPGLSPMDFHAVAEAFVDGQWRVVDGTLLAPRQSLVRIATGRDAADIAFLDNHKGAIELTKMEVMAVVDGDLPNDSIDQLVSIG
;
A
#
# COMPACT_ATOMS: atom_id res chain seq x y z
N MET A 1 17.54 47.67 -9.26
CA MET A 1 18.75 46.83 -9.25
C MET A 1 18.40 45.63 -8.42
N ASN A 2 17.90 44.61 -9.10
CA ASN A 2 17.56 43.31 -8.49
C ASN A 2 18.79 42.41 -8.56
N SER A 3 19.25 41.92 -7.44
CA SER A 3 20.23 40.87 -7.35
C SER A 3 19.49 39.55 -7.25
N ASP A 4 19.44 38.84 -8.36
CA ASP A 4 19.05 37.45 -8.49
C ASP A 4 20.17 36.61 -7.83
N GLN A 5 19.90 36.03 -6.66
CA GLN A 5 20.81 35.06 -6.04
C GLN A 5 20.33 33.67 -6.45
N GLY A 6 20.97 33.14 -7.48
CA GLY A 6 20.84 31.75 -7.90
C GLY A 6 21.24 30.82 -6.74
N ALA A 7 20.31 29.93 -6.37
CA ALA A 7 20.58 28.86 -5.41
C ALA A 7 21.55 27.86 -6.02
N GLU A 8 22.63 27.55 -5.31
CA GLU A 8 23.58 26.49 -5.69
C GLU A 8 22.92 25.11 -5.65
N PRO A 9 23.26 24.22 -6.59
CA PRO A 9 22.74 22.84 -6.59
C PRO A 9 23.34 22.05 -5.41
N THR A 10 22.50 21.40 -4.65
CA THR A 10 22.93 20.42 -3.63
C THR A 10 23.11 19.06 -4.29
N ASP A 11 24.32 18.49 -4.21
CA ASP A 11 24.59 17.11 -4.60
C ASP A 11 24.01 16.18 -3.53
N LEU A 12 23.01 15.37 -3.89
CA LEU A 12 22.50 14.27 -3.08
C LEU A 12 22.94 12.94 -3.72
N ASP A 13 23.53 12.09 -2.91
CA ASP A 13 23.97 10.77 -3.33
C ASP A 13 22.77 9.81 -3.37
N ALA A 14 22.39 9.32 -4.55
CA ALA A 14 21.43 8.25 -4.73
C ALA A 14 22.15 6.90 -4.82
N MET A 15 21.66 5.89 -4.12
CA MET A 15 22.19 4.52 -4.20
C MET A 15 21.43 3.76 -5.27
N CYS A 16 22.13 3.30 -6.29
CA CYS A 16 21.59 2.43 -7.32
C CYS A 16 22.18 1.02 -7.15
N ALA A 17 21.35 0.00 -7.19
CA ALA A 17 21.80 -1.39 -7.16
C ALA A 17 22.38 -1.76 -8.53
N ALA A 18 23.64 -2.10 -8.58
CA ALA A 18 24.28 -2.71 -9.75
C ALA A 18 24.88 -4.04 -9.32
N SER A 19 24.42 -5.12 -9.91
CA SER A 19 25.08 -6.42 -9.76
C SER A 19 26.25 -6.50 -10.73
N ILE A 20 27.44 -6.64 -10.19
CA ILE A 20 28.60 -7.14 -10.91
C ILE A 20 28.96 -8.45 -10.22
N ASP A 21 28.79 -9.57 -10.93
CA ASP A 21 29.17 -10.93 -10.53
C ASP A 21 28.43 -11.60 -9.33
N GLY A 22 27.15 -11.75 -9.39
CA GLY A 22 26.40 -12.91 -8.82
C GLY A 22 26.52 -13.28 -7.33
N THR A 23 27.21 -12.53 -6.47
CA THR A 23 27.49 -12.97 -5.08
C THR A 23 27.35 -11.92 -3.98
N SER A 24 27.19 -10.66 -4.29
CA SER A 24 26.79 -9.64 -3.28
C SER A 24 26.25 -8.39 -3.95
N MET A 25 25.16 -7.83 -3.43
CA MET A 25 24.70 -6.49 -3.79
C MET A 25 25.72 -5.47 -3.29
N THR A 26 26.47 -4.88 -4.20
CA THR A 26 27.26 -3.69 -3.90
C THR A 26 26.45 -2.47 -4.30
N TRP A 27 26.01 -1.68 -3.33
CA TRP A 27 25.36 -0.41 -3.57
C TRP A 27 26.37 0.56 -4.22
N CYS A 28 26.17 0.85 -5.48
CA CYS A 28 27.00 1.82 -6.17
C CYS A 28 26.44 3.23 -5.91
N ARG A 29 27.29 4.11 -5.39
CA ARG A 29 26.94 5.52 -5.20
C ARG A 29 26.97 6.20 -6.57
N VAL A 30 25.79 6.49 -7.11
CA VAL A 30 25.68 7.31 -8.34
C VAL A 30 25.30 8.73 -7.91
N THR A 31 26.22 9.67 -8.13
CA THR A 31 25.94 11.09 -7.92
C THR A 31 25.13 11.60 -9.09
N VAL A 32 23.84 11.80 -8.90
CA VAL A 32 22.97 12.39 -9.92
C VAL A 32 22.80 13.88 -9.58
N ARG A 33 23.26 14.76 -10.47
CA ARG A 33 22.99 16.20 -10.38
C ARG A 33 21.57 16.49 -10.79
N TRP A 34 20.74 16.89 -9.84
CA TRP A 34 19.35 17.27 -10.09
C TRP A 34 19.19 18.80 -10.06
N THR A 35 18.54 19.35 -11.05
CA THR A 35 17.93 20.67 -10.95
C THR A 35 16.68 20.52 -10.10
N ARG A 36 16.50 21.32 -9.05
CA ARG A 36 15.27 21.33 -8.23
C ARG A 36 14.06 21.59 -9.13
N GLY A 37 13.40 20.50 -9.54
CA GLY A 37 12.06 20.52 -10.08
C GLY A 37 11.07 20.54 -8.95
N THR A 38 9.93 21.18 -9.14
CA THR A 38 8.80 21.26 -8.18
C THR A 38 8.01 19.94 -8.07
N GLU A 39 8.47 18.87 -8.71
CA GLU A 39 7.76 17.58 -8.75
C GLU A 39 8.20 16.67 -7.60
N VAL A 40 7.19 16.13 -6.89
CA VAL A 40 7.41 15.14 -5.81
C VAL A 40 8.00 13.87 -6.42
N ARG A 41 9.14 13.40 -5.88
CA ARG A 41 9.74 12.13 -6.25
C ARG A 41 9.69 11.17 -5.06
N ARG A 42 9.26 9.94 -5.32
CA ARG A 42 9.24 8.85 -4.35
C ARG A 42 10.02 7.67 -4.91
N GLU A 43 10.77 7.00 -4.06
CA GLU A 43 11.49 5.77 -4.42
C GLU A 43 11.01 4.65 -3.52
N VAL A 44 10.71 3.51 -4.11
CA VAL A 44 10.22 2.33 -3.41
C VAL A 44 10.95 1.09 -3.88
N ALA A 45 11.13 0.13 -2.98
CA ALA A 45 11.69 -1.17 -3.31
C ALA A 45 11.10 -2.26 -2.40
N ALA A 46 11.12 -3.49 -2.88
CA ALA A 46 10.79 -4.67 -2.10
C ALA A 46 11.75 -5.81 -2.49
N GLU A 47 12.22 -6.54 -1.49
CA GLU A 47 13.01 -7.75 -1.67
C GLU A 47 12.37 -8.86 -0.84
N LEU A 48 12.07 -10.00 -1.50
CA LEU A 48 11.46 -11.16 -0.85
C LEU A 48 12.25 -12.42 -1.19
N GLU A 49 12.44 -13.26 -0.17
CA GLU A 49 12.95 -14.62 -0.36
C GLU A 49 11.88 -15.63 0.08
N VAL A 50 11.55 -16.54 -0.81
CA VAL A 50 10.50 -17.55 -0.60
C VAL A 50 11.08 -18.93 -0.79
N GLU A 51 11.08 -19.73 0.27
CA GLU A 51 11.38 -21.17 0.19
C GLU A 51 10.12 -21.92 -0.25
N ILE A 52 10.21 -22.61 -1.38
CA ILE A 52 9.12 -23.40 -1.94
C ILE A 52 9.36 -24.85 -1.53
N THR A 53 8.56 -25.33 -0.57
CA THR A 53 8.68 -26.70 -0.02
C THR A 53 7.81 -27.70 -0.76
N SER A 54 6.83 -27.24 -1.52
CA SER A 54 6.01 -28.07 -2.42
C SER A 54 5.63 -27.27 -3.66
N PRO A 55 5.64 -27.85 -4.88
CA PRO A 55 5.32 -27.13 -6.11
C PRO A 55 4.00 -26.35 -5.99
N THR A 56 4.00 -25.09 -6.40
CA THR A 56 2.88 -24.18 -6.20
C THR A 56 2.75 -23.17 -7.33
N THR A 57 1.63 -22.49 -7.38
CA THR A 57 1.44 -21.25 -8.14
C THR A 57 1.53 -20.09 -7.15
N LEU A 58 2.42 -19.14 -7.42
CA LEU A 58 2.60 -17.91 -6.64
C LEU A 58 2.00 -16.72 -7.40
N GLU A 59 1.40 -15.80 -6.67
CA GLU A 59 0.89 -14.55 -7.18
C GLU A 59 1.43 -13.41 -6.33
N PHE A 60 2.14 -12.47 -6.97
CA PHE A 60 2.73 -11.29 -6.32
C PHE A 60 2.00 -10.02 -6.75
N GLN A 61 1.60 -9.19 -5.81
CA GLN A 61 1.09 -7.84 -6.02
C GLN A 61 1.96 -6.85 -5.24
N ILE A 62 3.15 -6.57 -5.77
CA ILE A 62 4.14 -5.65 -5.15
C ILE A 62 4.50 -4.48 -6.06
N ALA A 63 4.19 -4.57 -7.36
CA ALA A 63 4.49 -3.50 -8.30
C ALA A 63 3.52 -2.32 -8.12
N VAL A 64 4.03 -1.10 -8.30
CA VAL A 64 3.24 0.13 -8.23
C VAL A 64 2.13 0.11 -9.27
N ALA A 65 0.91 0.42 -8.86
CA ALA A 65 -0.21 0.58 -9.77
C ALA A 65 -0.03 1.85 -10.62
N PRO A 66 0.05 1.74 -11.96
CA PRO A 66 0.18 2.91 -12.81
C PRO A 66 -1.10 3.73 -12.82
N HIS A 67 -0.97 5.03 -12.61
CA HIS A 67 -2.07 5.99 -12.72
C HIS A 67 -1.64 7.20 -13.55
N PRO A 68 -2.53 7.81 -14.33
CA PRO A 68 -2.25 9.07 -15.02
C PRO A 68 -1.75 10.14 -14.04
N GLY A 69 -0.97 11.09 -14.53
CA GLY A 69 -0.43 12.20 -13.74
C GLY A 69 0.92 11.91 -13.07
N ALA A 70 1.25 10.66 -12.78
CA ALA A 70 2.57 10.25 -12.28
C ALA A 70 3.30 9.39 -13.32
N SER A 71 4.60 9.54 -13.40
CA SER A 71 5.46 8.66 -14.20
C SER A 71 6.15 7.64 -13.30
N VAL A 72 6.18 6.38 -13.73
CA VAL A 72 6.82 5.27 -13.01
C VAL A 72 7.93 4.71 -13.88
N SER A 73 9.14 4.62 -13.31
CA SER A 73 10.27 3.88 -13.90
C SER A 73 10.63 2.77 -12.94
N GLU A 74 10.55 1.52 -13.37
CA GLU A 74 10.64 0.37 -12.49
C GLU A 74 11.47 -0.78 -13.05
N THR A 75 11.91 -1.66 -12.16
CA THR A 75 12.48 -2.97 -12.44
C THR A 75 11.83 -4.00 -11.54
N LEU A 76 11.49 -5.18 -12.11
CA LEU A 76 10.99 -6.33 -11.37
C LEU A 76 11.69 -7.56 -11.90
N SER A 77 12.25 -8.36 -11.00
CA SER A 77 12.94 -9.60 -11.36
C SER A 77 12.60 -10.73 -10.43
N PHE A 78 12.58 -11.93 -10.98
CA PHE A 78 12.36 -13.18 -10.26
C PHE A 78 13.52 -14.13 -10.61
N ASP A 79 14.17 -14.66 -9.59
CA ASP A 79 15.24 -15.65 -9.71
C ASP A 79 14.88 -16.88 -8.93
N LEU A 80 14.81 -18.04 -9.60
CA LEU A 80 14.58 -19.34 -8.99
C LEU A 80 15.87 -20.16 -9.04
N ASN A 81 16.48 -20.41 -7.90
CA ASN A 81 17.72 -21.18 -7.76
C ASN A 81 18.87 -20.67 -8.64
N GLY A 82 19.05 -19.33 -8.79
CA GLY A 82 20.08 -18.72 -9.62
C GLY A 82 19.73 -18.62 -11.11
N SER A 83 18.48 -18.85 -11.47
CA SER A 83 17.99 -18.72 -12.85
C SER A 83 16.80 -17.77 -12.92
N THR A 84 16.91 -16.77 -13.79
CA THR A 84 15.81 -15.82 -14.03
C THR A 84 14.58 -16.56 -14.57
N VAL A 85 13.42 -16.24 -14.00
CA VAL A 85 12.11 -16.76 -14.43
C VAL A 85 11.18 -15.59 -14.73
N GLU A 86 10.40 -15.75 -15.79
CA GLU A 86 9.48 -14.68 -16.24
C GLU A 86 8.06 -14.98 -15.72
N PRO A 87 7.43 -14.02 -15.02
CA PRO A 87 6.06 -14.15 -14.58
C PRO A 87 5.07 -13.87 -15.72
N LEU A 88 3.88 -14.44 -15.61
CA LEU A 88 2.71 -13.94 -16.34
C LEU A 88 2.17 -12.72 -15.61
N GLU A 89 2.25 -11.53 -16.21
CA GLU A 89 1.56 -10.35 -15.69
C GLU A 89 0.07 -10.39 -16.04
N VAL A 90 -0.78 -10.28 -15.02
CA VAL A 90 -2.23 -10.20 -15.16
C VAL A 90 -2.66 -8.81 -14.68
N SER A 91 -3.16 -7.99 -15.60
CA SER A 91 -3.69 -6.65 -15.29
C SER A 91 -5.11 -6.75 -14.75
N GLY A 92 -5.36 -6.13 -13.62
CA GLY A 92 -6.67 -6.04 -12.97
C GLY A 92 -7.30 -4.64 -13.07
N VAL A 93 -8.43 -4.47 -12.38
CA VAL A 93 -9.06 -3.15 -12.22
C VAL A 93 -8.20 -2.26 -11.32
N HIS A 94 -8.40 -0.94 -11.38
CA HIS A 94 -7.69 0.06 -10.56
C HIS A 94 -6.17 0.09 -10.73
N GLY A 95 -5.66 -0.44 -11.86
CA GLY A 95 -4.22 -0.55 -12.08
C GLY A 95 -3.54 -1.70 -11.33
N ASN A 96 -4.31 -2.60 -10.71
CA ASN A 96 -3.74 -3.78 -10.05
C ASN A 96 -2.95 -4.65 -11.03
N ARG A 97 -1.79 -5.14 -10.60
CA ARG A 97 -0.89 -5.97 -11.38
C ARG A 97 -0.51 -7.21 -10.59
N ILE A 98 -0.93 -8.38 -11.06
CA ILE A 98 -0.58 -9.67 -10.47
C ILE A 98 0.51 -10.32 -11.31
N HIS A 99 1.64 -10.64 -10.70
CA HIS A 99 2.73 -11.38 -11.32
C HIS A 99 2.67 -12.84 -10.88
N LYS A 100 2.25 -13.70 -11.80
CA LYS A 100 1.95 -15.11 -11.54
C LYS A 100 3.06 -16.01 -12.03
N LEU A 101 3.47 -16.96 -11.19
CA LEU A 101 4.50 -17.95 -11.46
C LEU A 101 4.03 -19.35 -11.08
N GLU A 102 4.27 -20.34 -11.94
CA GLU A 102 4.20 -21.76 -11.57
C GLU A 102 5.62 -22.25 -11.27
N VAL A 103 5.88 -22.63 -10.03
CA VAL A 103 7.24 -22.92 -9.55
C VAL A 103 7.36 -24.29 -8.90
N PRO A 104 8.46 -25.03 -9.18
CA PRO A 104 8.82 -26.25 -8.46
C PRO A 104 9.40 -25.92 -7.08
N VAL A 105 9.77 -26.94 -6.32
CA VAL A 105 10.55 -26.80 -5.07
C VAL A 105 11.87 -26.08 -5.33
N GLY A 106 12.20 -25.12 -4.46
CA GLY A 106 13.41 -24.32 -4.58
C GLY A 106 13.33 -23.01 -3.81
N ASN A 107 14.33 -22.15 -4.02
CA ASN A 107 14.38 -20.82 -3.42
C ASN A 107 14.11 -19.76 -4.50
N LEU A 108 13.09 -18.98 -4.30
CA LEU A 108 12.72 -17.86 -5.16
C LEU A 108 13.14 -16.54 -4.51
N HIS A 109 13.91 -15.76 -5.24
CA HIS A 109 14.28 -14.39 -4.88
C HIS A 109 13.53 -13.41 -5.78
N VAL A 110 12.85 -12.47 -5.19
CA VAL A 110 12.05 -11.44 -5.90
C VAL A 110 12.58 -10.07 -5.54
N GLN A 111 12.86 -9.26 -6.55
CA GLN A 111 13.33 -7.89 -6.36
C GLN A 111 12.48 -6.93 -7.19
N TYR A 112 12.00 -5.90 -6.54
CA TYR A 112 11.27 -4.80 -7.16
C TYR A 112 11.89 -3.47 -6.74
N ALA A 113 12.02 -2.55 -7.68
CA ALA A 113 12.40 -1.17 -7.39
C ALA A 113 11.70 -0.23 -8.37
N ALA A 114 11.21 0.91 -7.88
CA ALA A 114 10.58 1.93 -8.71
C ALA A 114 10.89 3.35 -8.23
N ALA A 115 10.99 4.26 -9.19
CA ALA A 115 10.99 5.70 -8.99
C ALA A 115 9.70 6.29 -9.55
N ILE A 116 8.96 7.02 -8.72
CA ILE A 116 7.69 7.66 -9.05
C ILE A 116 7.88 9.16 -9.03
N VAL A 117 7.64 9.83 -10.16
CA VAL A 117 7.77 11.28 -10.32
C VAL A 117 6.40 11.89 -10.62
N GLY A 118 6.07 12.94 -9.90
CA GLY A 118 4.77 13.61 -9.96
C GLY A 118 3.75 13.04 -8.99
N ARG A 119 2.51 13.46 -9.14
CA ARG A 119 1.35 12.98 -8.37
C ARG A 119 0.36 12.35 -9.33
N ALA A 120 -0.20 11.21 -8.93
CA ALA A 120 -1.26 10.59 -9.71
C ALA A 120 -2.52 11.46 -9.70
N ASP A 121 -3.23 11.47 -10.83
CA ASP A 121 -4.56 12.05 -10.91
C ASP A 121 -5.52 11.32 -9.95
N PRO A 122 -6.62 11.94 -9.52
CA PRO A 122 -7.62 11.30 -8.71
C PRO A 122 -8.08 9.96 -9.33
N ALA A 123 -8.13 8.91 -8.52
CA ALA A 123 -8.50 7.58 -9.00
C ALA A 123 -9.89 7.62 -9.66
N PRO A 124 -10.06 6.95 -10.82
CA PRO A 124 -11.35 6.89 -11.52
C PRO A 124 -12.45 6.32 -10.63
N VAL A 125 -13.67 6.77 -10.84
CA VAL A 125 -14.86 6.36 -10.11
C VAL A 125 -15.90 5.84 -11.09
N THR A 126 -16.45 4.66 -10.83
CA THR A 126 -17.57 4.09 -11.58
C THR A 126 -18.75 3.79 -10.64
N GLU A 127 -19.97 3.81 -11.18
CA GLU A 127 -21.16 3.40 -10.42
C GLU A 127 -21.07 1.94 -9.93
N TYR A 128 -20.34 1.11 -10.68
CA TYR A 128 -20.08 -0.27 -10.27
C TYR A 128 -19.21 -0.30 -9.00
N ASP A 129 -18.14 0.50 -8.94
CA ASP A 129 -17.26 0.59 -7.76
C ASP A 129 -18.05 1.06 -6.54
N LEU A 130 -18.85 2.11 -6.67
CA LEU A 130 -19.67 2.63 -5.58
C LEU A 130 -20.62 1.57 -5.03
N SER A 131 -21.22 0.76 -5.93
CA SER A 131 -22.09 -0.36 -5.52
C SER A 131 -21.31 -1.50 -4.88
N MET A 132 -20.14 -1.86 -5.42
CA MET A 132 -19.33 -2.97 -4.90
C MET A 132 -18.74 -2.65 -3.53
N TYR A 133 -18.21 -1.44 -3.37
CA TYR A 133 -17.54 -1.01 -2.15
C TYR A 133 -18.49 -0.59 -1.01
N LEU A 134 -19.79 -0.79 -1.17
CA LEU A 134 -20.79 -0.76 -0.10
C LEU A 134 -21.09 -2.15 0.50
N ARG A 135 -20.66 -3.23 -0.16
CA ARG A 135 -20.99 -4.59 0.21
C ARG A 135 -20.04 -5.14 1.26
N PRO A 136 -20.50 -6.01 2.18
CA PRO A 136 -19.58 -6.77 3.02
C PRO A 136 -18.67 -7.65 2.16
N SER A 137 -17.48 -7.94 2.68
CA SER A 137 -16.52 -8.82 2.06
C SER A 137 -15.88 -9.74 3.11
N ARG A 138 -14.95 -10.64 2.70
CA ARG A 138 -14.46 -11.71 3.59
C ARG A 138 -13.90 -11.19 4.90
N TYR A 139 -13.11 -10.11 4.84
CA TYR A 139 -12.43 -9.55 6.00
C TYR A 139 -12.99 -8.20 6.46
N ALA A 140 -13.94 -7.60 5.71
CA ALA A 140 -14.64 -6.37 6.06
C ALA A 140 -16.14 -6.65 6.10
N GLU A 141 -16.59 -7.31 7.18
CA GLU A 141 -17.94 -7.84 7.38
C GLU A 141 -18.93 -6.72 7.81
N ALA A 142 -19.11 -5.72 6.95
CA ALA A 142 -19.91 -4.52 7.22
C ALA A 142 -21.34 -4.83 7.70
N ASP A 143 -21.92 -5.95 7.28
CA ASP A 143 -23.25 -6.42 7.68
C ASP A 143 -23.35 -6.75 9.19
N LYS A 144 -22.24 -7.09 9.83
CA LYS A 144 -22.18 -7.33 11.27
C LYS A 144 -22.08 -6.05 12.09
N PHE A 145 -21.79 -4.92 11.46
CA PHE A 145 -21.57 -3.64 12.12
C PHE A 145 -22.74 -2.65 12.03
N PHE A 146 -23.84 -2.94 11.32
CA PHE A 146 -24.91 -1.96 11.08
C PHE A 146 -25.46 -1.33 12.35
N GLY A 147 -25.83 -2.13 13.36
CA GLY A 147 -26.36 -1.61 14.63
C GLY A 147 -25.32 -0.83 15.43
N PHE A 148 -24.12 -1.37 15.49
CA PHE A 148 -22.99 -0.75 16.17
C PHE A 148 -22.63 0.61 15.53
N ALA A 149 -22.40 0.62 14.22
CA ALA A 149 -22.01 1.82 13.49
C ALA A 149 -23.12 2.90 13.52
N ALA A 150 -24.38 2.52 13.50
CA ALA A 150 -25.50 3.45 13.66
C ALA A 150 -25.50 4.13 15.04
N THR A 151 -25.12 3.40 16.09
CA THR A 151 -25.03 3.94 17.45
C THR A 151 -23.84 4.88 17.62
N GLU A 152 -22.66 4.47 17.14
CA GLU A 152 -21.41 5.22 17.34
C GLU A 152 -21.30 6.41 16.39
N PHE A 153 -21.78 6.29 15.15
CA PHE A 153 -21.55 7.24 14.06
C PHE A 153 -22.81 7.83 13.41
N GLY A 154 -24.02 7.34 13.76
CA GLY A 154 -25.26 7.73 13.10
C GLY A 154 -25.68 9.20 13.25
N ASN A 155 -25.05 9.94 14.14
CA ASN A 155 -25.34 11.36 14.39
C ASN A 155 -24.50 12.33 13.52
N TYR A 156 -23.54 11.82 12.74
CA TYR A 156 -22.68 12.61 11.88
C TYR A 156 -23.31 12.72 10.49
N ALA A 157 -23.82 13.90 10.13
CA ALA A 157 -24.40 14.14 8.81
C ALA A 157 -23.35 14.56 7.75
N ASP A 158 -22.23 15.13 8.20
CA ASP A 158 -21.12 15.53 7.34
C ASP A 158 -20.14 14.37 7.14
N SER A 159 -19.94 14.00 5.88
CA SER A 159 -19.08 12.85 5.51
C SER A 159 -17.62 13.07 5.87
N THR A 160 -17.10 14.28 5.79
CA THR A 160 -15.71 14.61 6.14
C THR A 160 -15.46 14.38 7.63
N THR A 161 -16.32 14.95 8.47
CA THR A 161 -16.28 14.72 9.92
C THR A 161 -16.44 13.24 10.26
N LEU A 162 -17.26 12.51 9.51
CA LEU A 162 -17.46 11.07 9.73
C LEU A 162 -16.17 10.28 9.45
N LEU A 163 -15.41 10.60 8.39
CA LEU A 163 -14.12 9.95 8.13
C LEU A 163 -13.13 10.17 9.27
N GLU A 164 -13.01 11.42 9.76
CA GLU A 164 -12.17 11.75 10.91
C GLU A 164 -12.57 10.95 12.16
N LYS A 165 -13.89 10.88 12.45
CA LYS A 165 -14.41 10.18 13.62
C LYS A 165 -14.18 8.67 13.54
N VAL A 166 -14.41 8.04 12.40
CA VAL A 166 -14.15 6.60 12.22
C VAL A 166 -12.66 6.32 12.35
N SER A 167 -11.78 7.08 11.68
CA SER A 167 -10.33 6.92 11.77
C SER A 167 -9.83 7.07 13.21
N SER A 168 -10.21 8.15 13.89
CA SER A 168 -9.84 8.42 15.29
C SER A 168 -10.38 7.36 16.24
N TRP A 169 -11.62 6.90 16.02
CA TRP A 169 -12.24 5.87 16.85
C TRP A 169 -11.45 4.55 16.75
N VAL A 170 -11.10 4.12 15.52
CA VAL A 170 -10.31 2.90 15.30
C VAL A 170 -8.92 3.06 15.91
N GLY A 171 -8.23 4.18 15.65
CA GLY A 171 -6.89 4.44 16.17
C GLY A 171 -6.81 4.52 17.69
N THR A 172 -7.90 4.88 18.39
CA THR A 172 -7.93 4.93 19.86
C THR A 172 -8.41 3.63 20.50
N ARG A 173 -9.07 2.75 19.77
CA ARG A 173 -9.61 1.48 20.28
C ARG A 173 -8.69 0.30 20.08
N LEU A 174 -7.84 0.36 19.07
CA LEU A 174 -6.90 -0.71 18.77
C LEU A 174 -5.49 -0.38 19.24
N ASN A 175 -4.79 -1.41 19.70
CA ASN A 175 -3.34 -1.36 19.91
C ASN A 175 -2.64 -1.92 18.67
N TYR A 176 -1.69 -1.16 18.12
CA TYR A 176 -0.87 -1.67 17.01
C TYR A 176 0.18 -2.65 17.58
N VAL A 177 0.04 -3.93 17.30
CA VAL A 177 0.90 -4.99 17.84
C VAL A 177 1.40 -5.88 16.69
N PRO A 178 2.65 -5.73 16.24
CA PRO A 178 3.22 -6.63 15.25
C PRO A 178 3.11 -8.09 15.67
N GLY A 179 2.68 -8.97 14.77
CA GLY A 179 2.53 -10.40 15.01
C GLY A 179 1.26 -10.81 15.78
N SER A 180 0.36 -9.88 16.11
CA SER A 180 -0.92 -10.20 16.78
C SER A 180 -2.04 -10.64 15.84
N SER A 181 -1.83 -10.51 14.52
CA SER A 181 -2.85 -10.75 13.50
C SER A 181 -2.65 -12.12 12.83
N ASP A 182 -3.74 -12.87 12.71
CA ASP A 182 -3.80 -14.10 11.91
C ASP A 182 -4.24 -13.75 10.46
N PRO A 183 -3.71 -14.41 9.42
CA PRO A 183 -4.15 -14.20 8.04
C PRO A 183 -5.65 -14.35 7.80
N ILE A 184 -6.38 -15.02 8.66
CA ILE A 184 -7.83 -15.23 8.56
C ILE A 184 -8.68 -14.23 9.33
N ASP A 185 -8.06 -13.34 10.12
CA ASP A 185 -8.77 -12.35 10.94
C ASP A 185 -9.51 -11.32 10.08
N GLY A 186 -10.79 -11.09 10.42
CA GLY A 186 -11.62 -10.05 9.86
C GLY A 186 -11.82 -8.85 10.79
N ALA A 187 -12.63 -7.89 10.37
CA ALA A 187 -12.90 -6.69 11.15
C ALA A 187 -13.56 -6.99 12.51
N VAL A 188 -14.36 -8.05 12.60
CA VAL A 188 -14.98 -8.49 13.87
C VAL A 188 -13.93 -9.03 14.82
N ASP A 189 -13.02 -9.88 14.33
CA ASP A 189 -11.96 -10.47 15.13
C ASP A 189 -11.04 -9.37 15.68
N THR A 190 -10.67 -8.42 14.83
CA THR A 190 -9.87 -7.23 15.19
C THR A 190 -10.54 -6.41 16.28
N LEU A 191 -11.84 -6.11 16.14
CA LEU A 191 -12.57 -5.35 17.17
C LEU A 191 -12.58 -6.06 18.51
N LEU A 192 -12.80 -7.37 18.51
CA LEU A 192 -12.88 -8.18 19.74
C LEU A 192 -11.50 -8.36 20.39
N ALA A 193 -10.45 -8.51 19.58
CA ALA A 193 -9.06 -8.59 20.07
C ALA A 193 -8.56 -7.27 20.64
N GLY A 194 -9.04 -6.13 20.13
CA GLY A 194 -8.56 -4.79 20.49
C GLY A 194 -7.11 -4.54 20.08
N ALA A 195 -6.56 -5.35 19.17
CA ALA A 195 -5.19 -5.27 18.66
C ALA A 195 -5.13 -5.76 17.21
N GLY A 196 -4.13 -5.34 16.48
CA GLY A 196 -3.92 -5.74 15.10
C GLY A 196 -2.76 -5.00 14.44
N VAL A 197 -2.59 -5.22 13.15
CA VAL A 197 -1.64 -4.51 12.27
C VAL A 197 -2.39 -3.64 11.25
N CYS A 198 -1.67 -2.96 10.35
CA CYS A 198 -2.26 -2.02 9.38
C CYS A 198 -3.43 -2.61 8.59
N ARG A 199 -3.34 -3.89 8.17
CA ARG A 199 -4.40 -4.62 7.48
C ARG A 199 -5.69 -4.69 8.30
N ASP A 200 -5.57 -4.99 9.59
CA ASP A 200 -6.69 -5.16 10.50
C ASP A 200 -7.39 -3.83 10.77
N TYR A 201 -6.59 -2.76 10.96
CA TYR A 201 -7.09 -1.39 11.05
C TYR A 201 -7.87 -1.00 9.79
N ALA A 202 -7.31 -1.27 8.61
CA ALA A 202 -7.97 -0.97 7.33
C ALA A 202 -9.28 -1.74 7.16
N HIS A 203 -9.33 -3.04 7.53
CA HIS A 203 -10.55 -3.84 7.51
C HIS A 203 -11.64 -3.26 8.41
N LEU A 204 -11.29 -2.89 9.64
CA LEU A 204 -12.25 -2.32 10.58
C LEU A 204 -12.76 -0.96 10.12
N VAL A 205 -11.88 -0.07 9.62
CA VAL A 205 -12.28 1.21 9.04
C VAL A 205 -13.25 1.00 7.87
N VAL A 206 -12.91 0.12 6.93
CA VAL A 206 -13.77 -0.18 5.77
C VAL A 206 -15.10 -0.76 6.18
N ALA A 207 -15.12 -1.71 7.13
CA ALA A 207 -16.38 -2.31 7.61
C ALA A 207 -17.31 -1.28 8.27
N LEU A 208 -16.75 -0.39 9.09
CA LEU A 208 -17.51 0.69 9.74
C LEU A 208 -18.04 1.72 8.74
N LEU A 209 -17.22 2.16 7.78
CA LEU A 209 -17.64 3.10 6.73
C LEU A 209 -18.75 2.53 5.86
N ARG A 210 -18.61 1.28 5.40
CA ARG A 210 -19.68 0.59 4.64
C ARG A 210 -20.96 0.43 5.47
N ALA A 211 -20.82 0.18 6.75
CA ALA A 211 -21.99 0.05 7.65
C ALA A 211 -22.79 1.36 7.76
N VAL A 212 -22.15 2.51 7.69
CA VAL A 212 -22.80 3.84 7.63
C VAL A 212 -23.04 4.33 6.20
N LYS A 213 -22.98 3.43 5.20
CA LYS A 213 -23.33 3.69 3.79
C LYS A 213 -22.35 4.59 3.04
N ILE A 214 -21.09 4.65 3.46
CA ILE A 214 -20.02 5.25 2.69
C ILE A 214 -19.29 4.13 1.91
N PRO A 215 -19.21 4.20 0.56
CA PRO A 215 -18.39 3.26 -0.20
C PRO A 215 -16.94 3.35 0.27
N ALA A 216 -16.37 2.21 0.65
CA ALA A 216 -15.00 2.14 1.15
C ALA A 216 -14.28 0.88 0.66
N ARG A 217 -12.96 0.98 0.45
CA ARG A 217 -12.11 -0.07 -0.09
C ARG A 217 -10.75 -0.11 0.62
N VAL A 218 -10.07 -1.23 0.55
CA VAL A 218 -8.71 -1.37 1.09
C VAL A 218 -7.69 -1.14 -0.03
N VAL A 219 -6.60 -0.50 0.31
CA VAL A 219 -5.49 -0.22 -0.60
C VAL A 219 -4.19 -0.66 0.05
N SER A 220 -3.42 -1.51 -0.63
CA SER A 220 -2.03 -1.76 -0.27
C SER A 220 -1.14 -0.69 -0.87
N VAL A 221 -0.16 -0.23 -0.09
CA VAL A 221 0.70 0.91 -0.46
C VAL A 221 2.13 0.71 0.01
N TYR A 222 3.07 1.35 -0.69
CA TYR A 222 4.33 1.76 -0.10
C TYR A 222 4.11 3.05 0.68
N ALA A 223 4.71 3.16 1.86
CA ALA A 223 4.43 4.24 2.80
C ALA A 223 5.69 4.98 3.25
N PRO A 224 6.17 5.98 2.47
CA PRO A 224 7.27 6.84 2.93
C PRO A 224 6.95 7.48 4.27
N GLY A 225 7.86 7.31 5.23
CA GLY A 225 7.68 7.77 6.62
C GLY A 225 7.29 6.69 7.61
N LEU A 226 6.86 5.51 7.15
CA LEU A 226 6.61 4.35 8.00
C LEU A 226 7.93 3.85 8.63
N SER A 227 7.93 3.55 9.92
CA SER A 227 9.08 2.99 10.65
C SER A 227 8.66 1.93 11.67
N PRO A 228 9.20 0.69 11.60
CA PRO A 228 10.07 0.20 10.52
C PRO A 228 9.37 0.21 9.16
N MET A 229 10.16 0.28 8.06
CA MET A 229 9.61 0.23 6.70
C MET A 229 9.02 -1.15 6.42
N ASP A 230 7.82 -1.17 5.88
CA ASP A 230 7.07 -2.38 5.54
C ASP A 230 6.02 -2.06 4.46
N PHE A 231 5.41 -3.08 3.88
CA PHE A 231 4.15 -2.91 3.16
C PHE A 231 3.09 -2.36 4.12
N HIS A 232 2.27 -1.46 3.62
CA HIS A 232 1.22 -0.85 4.44
C HIS A 232 -0.14 -1.02 3.79
N ALA A 233 -1.19 -1.00 4.60
CA ALA A 233 -2.57 -1.07 4.14
C ALA A 233 -3.38 0.06 4.77
N VAL A 234 -4.14 0.75 3.94
CA VAL A 234 -5.03 1.84 4.35
C VAL A 234 -6.42 1.63 3.76
N ALA A 235 -7.41 2.31 4.31
CA ALA A 235 -8.71 2.44 3.70
C ALA A 235 -8.77 3.64 2.76
N GLU A 236 -9.61 3.56 1.73
CA GLU A 236 -10.13 4.71 0.99
C GLU A 236 -11.65 4.74 1.08
N ALA A 237 -12.22 5.91 1.29
CA ALA A 237 -13.65 6.19 1.33
C ALA A 237 -14.05 7.14 0.20
N PHE A 238 -15.20 6.94 -0.41
CA PHE A 238 -15.72 7.83 -1.44
C PHE A 238 -16.52 8.96 -0.80
N VAL A 239 -15.93 10.16 -0.80
CA VAL A 239 -16.49 11.38 -0.23
C VAL A 239 -16.18 12.57 -1.14
N ASP A 240 -17.14 13.48 -1.31
CA ASP A 240 -17.02 14.67 -2.14
C ASP A 240 -16.55 14.37 -3.58
N GLY A 241 -17.11 13.30 -4.15
CA GLY A 241 -16.84 12.92 -5.54
C GLY A 241 -15.47 12.28 -5.79
N GLN A 242 -14.69 11.97 -4.74
CA GLN A 242 -13.34 11.39 -4.83
C GLN A 242 -13.09 10.31 -3.78
N TRP A 243 -12.12 9.44 -4.07
CA TRP A 243 -11.58 8.51 -3.10
C TRP A 243 -10.61 9.24 -2.15
N ARG A 244 -10.88 9.16 -0.84
CA ARG A 244 -10.11 9.80 0.23
C ARG A 244 -9.50 8.77 1.14
N VAL A 245 -8.22 8.93 1.45
CA VAL A 245 -7.48 8.01 2.34
C VAL A 245 -7.97 8.16 3.77
N VAL A 246 -8.26 7.04 4.41
CA VAL A 246 -8.59 6.94 5.83
C VAL A 246 -7.63 5.93 6.46
N ASP A 247 -6.66 6.43 7.20
CA ASP A 247 -5.68 5.58 7.90
C ASP A 247 -5.89 5.69 9.41
N GLY A 248 -6.39 4.60 10.00
CA GLY A 248 -6.59 4.52 11.46
C GLY A 248 -5.28 4.37 12.25
N THR A 249 -4.17 4.06 11.58
CA THR A 249 -2.86 3.88 12.23
C THR A 249 -2.08 5.18 12.35
N LEU A 250 -2.22 6.09 11.38
CA LEU A 250 -1.46 7.35 11.26
C LEU A 250 0.07 7.14 11.33
N LEU A 251 0.57 6.00 10.85
CA LEU A 251 2.00 5.65 10.92
C LEU A 251 2.85 6.31 9.83
N ALA A 252 2.23 6.81 8.75
CA ALA A 252 2.89 7.50 7.66
C ALA A 252 2.02 8.64 7.13
N PRO A 253 2.62 9.73 6.58
CA PRO A 253 1.85 10.80 5.95
C PRO A 253 1.08 10.29 4.74
N ARG A 254 -0.25 10.46 4.73
CA ARG A 254 -1.13 9.96 3.67
C ARG A 254 -0.84 10.55 2.28
N GLN A 255 -0.26 11.76 2.23
CA GLN A 255 0.12 12.43 0.98
C GLN A 255 1.34 11.81 0.29
N SER A 256 2.15 11.00 1.03
CA SER A 256 3.35 10.35 0.50
C SER A 256 3.11 8.93 -0.02
N LEU A 257 1.94 8.35 0.25
CA LEU A 257 1.62 6.97 -0.10
C LEU A 257 1.71 6.70 -1.60
N VAL A 258 2.19 5.50 -1.96
CA VAL A 258 2.27 5.02 -3.34
C VAL A 258 1.45 3.74 -3.45
N ARG A 259 0.44 3.75 -4.33
CA ARG A 259 -0.51 2.64 -4.51
C ARG A 259 0.15 1.41 -5.11
N ILE A 260 -0.12 0.24 -4.54
CA ILE A 260 0.22 -1.08 -5.09
C ILE A 260 -1.04 -1.74 -5.66
N ALA A 261 -2.03 -2.00 -4.82
CA ALA A 261 -3.26 -2.63 -5.24
C ALA A 261 -4.47 -2.09 -4.48
N THR A 262 -5.65 -2.19 -5.09
CA THR A 262 -6.93 -1.73 -4.56
C THR A 262 -7.94 -2.87 -4.60
N GLY A 263 -8.66 -3.09 -3.51
CA GLY A 263 -9.63 -4.18 -3.44
C GLY A 263 -10.67 -4.01 -2.36
N ARG A 264 -11.53 -5.01 -2.20
CA ARG A 264 -12.59 -5.00 -1.19
C ARG A 264 -12.06 -5.18 0.22
N ASP A 265 -11.03 -6.01 0.34
CA ASP A 265 -10.29 -6.32 1.55
C ASP A 265 -8.96 -7.01 1.18
N ALA A 266 -8.25 -7.59 2.16
CA ALA A 266 -6.93 -8.21 1.95
C ALA A 266 -6.94 -9.38 0.96
N ALA A 267 -8.07 -10.06 0.73
CA ALA A 267 -8.13 -11.14 -0.25
C ALA A 267 -7.88 -10.64 -1.69
N ASP A 268 -8.17 -9.37 -1.96
CA ASP A 268 -7.98 -8.78 -3.28
C ASP A 268 -6.62 -8.08 -3.46
N ILE A 269 -5.86 -7.84 -2.35
CA ILE A 269 -4.65 -6.99 -2.36
C ILE A 269 -3.42 -7.63 -1.70
N ALA A 270 -3.45 -8.93 -1.41
CA ALA A 270 -2.32 -9.62 -0.80
C ALA A 270 -1.05 -9.46 -1.64
N PHE A 271 0.07 -9.08 -1.00
CA PHE A 271 1.35 -8.89 -1.70
C PHE A 271 1.95 -10.21 -2.20
N LEU A 272 1.63 -11.31 -1.53
CA LEU A 272 1.99 -12.68 -1.90
C LEU A 272 0.84 -13.62 -1.54
N ASP A 273 0.43 -14.41 -2.51
CA ASP A 273 -0.51 -15.51 -2.32
C ASP A 273 0.02 -16.77 -2.97
N ASN A 274 -0.34 -17.96 -2.42
CA ASN A 274 0.05 -19.22 -2.98
C ASN A 274 -1.15 -20.16 -3.15
N HIS A 275 -1.19 -20.83 -4.29
CA HIS A 275 -2.26 -21.77 -4.64
C HIS A 275 -1.71 -23.18 -4.80
N LYS A 276 -2.27 -24.12 -4.04
CA LYS A 276 -1.90 -25.54 -3.98
C LYS A 276 -0.53 -25.76 -3.29
N GLY A 277 0.38 -25.95 -3.16
CA GLY A 277 1.67 -26.20 -2.57
C GLY A 277 1.87 -25.56 -1.21
N ALA A 278 3.12 -25.47 -0.79
CA ALA A 278 3.53 -24.90 0.47
C ALA A 278 4.81 -24.06 0.30
N ILE A 279 4.83 -22.93 0.98
CA ILE A 279 5.96 -21.98 0.98
C ILE A 279 6.27 -21.49 2.39
N GLU A 280 7.48 -20.98 2.56
CA GLU A 280 7.89 -20.17 3.69
C GLU A 280 8.47 -18.85 3.18
N LEU A 281 7.97 -17.71 3.67
CA LEU A 281 8.54 -16.39 3.41
C LEU A 281 9.70 -16.20 4.40
N THR A 282 10.93 -16.35 3.93
CA THR A 282 12.12 -16.36 4.78
C THR A 282 12.74 -14.96 4.93
N LYS A 283 12.47 -14.05 3.96
CA LYS A 283 12.92 -12.67 4.00
C LYS A 283 11.86 -11.76 3.38
N MET A 284 11.66 -10.61 4.01
CA MET A 284 10.91 -9.50 3.44
C MET A 284 11.56 -8.18 3.87
N GLU A 285 12.03 -7.42 2.91
CA GLU A 285 12.56 -6.07 3.12
C GLU A 285 11.83 -5.11 2.21
N VAL A 286 11.35 -4.00 2.77
CA VAL A 286 10.62 -2.97 2.04
C VAL A 286 11.29 -1.63 2.28
N MET A 287 11.44 -0.84 1.22
CA MET A 287 11.93 0.54 1.29
C MET A 287 10.89 1.47 0.66
N ALA A 288 10.63 2.60 1.31
CA ALA A 288 9.81 3.66 0.77
C ALA A 288 10.30 5.01 1.28
N VAL A 289 10.73 5.88 0.38
CA VAL A 289 11.25 7.20 0.70
C VAL A 289 10.69 8.27 -0.24
N VAL A 290 10.69 9.52 0.22
CA VAL A 290 10.36 10.70 -0.57
C VAL A 290 11.62 11.57 -0.69
N ASP A 291 11.83 12.18 -1.84
CA ASP A 291 12.89 13.16 -2.02
C ASP A 291 12.48 14.47 -1.31
N GLY A 292 13.27 14.89 -0.33
CA GLY A 292 13.00 16.03 0.54
C GLY A 292 12.29 15.68 1.84
N ASP A 293 11.60 16.67 2.40
CA ASP A 293 10.90 16.51 3.68
C ASP A 293 9.57 15.76 3.52
N LEU A 294 9.24 14.93 4.51
CA LEU A 294 7.93 14.32 4.59
C LEU A 294 6.84 15.40 4.76
N PRO A 295 5.71 15.29 4.06
CA PRO A 295 4.62 16.23 4.22
C PRO A 295 4.01 16.16 5.62
N ASN A 296 3.55 17.30 6.13
CA ASN A 296 2.74 17.30 7.34
C ASN A 296 1.36 16.72 7.00
N ASP A 297 0.89 15.83 7.84
CA ASP A 297 -0.45 15.23 7.71
C ASP A 297 -1.30 15.53 8.95
N SER A 298 -2.59 15.74 8.76
CA SER A 298 -3.56 15.93 9.82
C SER A 298 -4.85 15.18 9.49
N ILE A 299 -5.41 14.49 10.49
CA ILE A 299 -6.56 13.60 10.33
C ILE A 299 -7.81 14.31 9.78
N ASP A 300 -7.93 15.61 10.00
CA ASP A 300 -9.04 16.46 9.52
C ASP A 300 -8.91 16.85 8.03
N GLN A 301 -7.79 16.54 7.39
CA GLN A 301 -7.58 16.83 5.98
C GLN A 301 -8.09 15.69 5.09
N LEU A 302 -8.80 16.04 4.03
CA LEU A 302 -9.17 15.10 2.97
C LEU A 302 -7.98 14.93 2.01
N VAL A 303 -7.39 13.74 2.01
CA VAL A 303 -6.23 13.39 1.21
C VAL A 303 -6.58 12.26 0.24
N SER A 304 -6.13 12.36 -1.01
CA SER A 304 -6.16 11.26 -1.99
C SER A 304 -4.75 10.75 -2.23
N ILE A 305 -4.57 9.45 -2.53
CA ILE A 305 -3.30 8.89 -2.97
C ILE A 305 -2.98 9.49 -4.35
N GLY A 306 -1.80 10.10 -4.47
CA GLY A 306 -1.42 10.77 -5.71
C GLY A 306 0.08 10.77 -6.00
#